data_66a5f2371de7d876718d8effad2f560c
#
_entry.id   66a5f2371de7d876718d8effad2f560c
#
_cell.length_a   1.000
_cell.length_b   1.000
_cell.length_c   1.000
_cell.angle_alpha   90.00
_cell.angle_beta   90.00
_cell.angle_gamma   90.00
#
_symmetry.space_group_name_H-M   'P 1'
#
loop_
_entity.id
_entity.type
_entity.pdbx_description
1 polymer ?
#
loop_
_entity_poly.entity_id
_entity_poly.type
_entity_poly.pdbx_seq_one_letter_code
_entity_poly.pdbx_strand_id
1 'polypeptide(L)'
;QEWHQRLEDMLAVKDTVVGVLDEGGLCSDAWVEGQALAHELGHQDHLMGMVPDQSKFLGHSVGLQLDESPVVAAGFDRPLPIGGTMAIEPKVVHADGSIGSEDTWIRDEDGMRPVTADGAWPWLTEW
;
A
#
# COMPACT_ATOMS: atom_id res chain seq x y z
N GLN A 1 19.74 -11.01 -4.55
CA GLN A 1 19.55 -11.59 -3.25
C GLN A 1 18.96 -10.62 -2.28
N GLU A 2 19.65 -9.55 -2.03
CA GLU A 2 19.14 -8.56 -1.15
C GLU A 2 17.89 -7.91 -1.73
N TRP A 3 17.85 -7.71 -3.03
CA TRP A 3 16.66 -7.16 -3.67
C TRP A 3 15.47 -8.08 -3.52
N HIS A 4 15.71 -9.38 -3.66
CA HIS A 4 14.63 -10.34 -3.50
C HIS A 4 14.03 -10.29 -2.10
N GLN A 5 14.89 -10.17 -1.09
CA GLN A 5 14.41 -10.07 0.28
C GLN A 5 13.63 -8.77 0.49
N ARG A 6 14.11 -7.68 -0.10
CA ARG A 6 13.40 -6.41 0.00
C ARG A 6 12.00 -6.50 -0.60
N LEU A 7 11.89 -7.17 -1.75
CA LEU A 7 10.59 -7.34 -2.36
C LEU A 7 9.68 -8.18 -1.48
N GLU A 8 10.19 -9.28 -0.92
CA GLU A 8 9.38 -10.10 -0.04
C GLU A 8 8.93 -9.32 1.18
N ASP A 9 9.78 -8.48 1.71
CA ASP A 9 9.42 -7.67 2.86
C ASP A 9 8.31 -6.68 2.51
N MET A 10 8.38 -6.10 1.33
CA MET A 10 7.35 -5.15 0.91
C MET A 10 6.04 -5.86 0.62
N LEU A 11 6.08 -7.09 0.13
CA LEU A 11 4.87 -7.87 -0.04
C LEU A 11 4.23 -8.18 1.31
N ALA A 12 5.04 -8.42 2.33
CA ALA A 12 4.52 -8.64 3.67
C ALA A 12 3.87 -7.36 4.23
N VAL A 13 4.48 -6.21 3.97
CA VAL A 13 3.89 -4.93 4.37
C VAL A 13 2.56 -4.73 3.65
N LYS A 14 2.50 -5.03 2.36
CA LYS A 14 1.27 -4.92 1.61
C LYS A 14 0.19 -5.82 2.22
N ASP A 15 0.54 -7.06 2.53
CA ASP A 15 -0.44 -7.98 3.10
C ASP A 15 -0.98 -7.49 4.43
N THR A 16 -0.12 -6.85 5.23
CA THR A 16 -0.55 -6.28 6.50
C THR A 16 -1.55 -5.16 6.28
N VAL A 17 -1.27 -4.27 5.34
CA VAL A 17 -2.18 -3.17 5.04
C VAL A 17 -3.51 -3.70 4.52
N VAL A 18 -3.46 -4.64 3.57
CA VAL A 18 -4.67 -5.24 3.02
C VAL A 18 -5.48 -5.91 4.12
N GLY A 19 -4.80 -6.60 5.03
CA GLY A 19 -5.51 -7.30 6.12
C GLY A 19 -6.29 -6.36 7.01
N VAL A 20 -5.73 -5.20 7.34
CA VAL A 20 -6.43 -4.22 8.15
C VAL A 20 -7.65 -3.69 7.41
N LEU A 21 -7.49 -3.35 6.14
CA LEU A 21 -8.58 -2.79 5.35
C LEU A 21 -9.66 -3.85 5.07
N ASP A 22 -9.24 -5.09 4.93
CA ASP A 22 -10.15 -6.20 4.66
C ASP A 22 -11.15 -6.40 5.78
N GLU A 23 -10.73 -6.13 7.01
CA GLU A 23 -11.57 -6.27 8.17
C GLU A 23 -12.36 -5.01 8.49
N GLY A 24 -12.27 -4.01 7.64
CA GLY A 24 -12.96 -2.75 7.89
C GLY A 24 -12.21 -1.84 8.83
N GLY A 25 -10.92 -2.09 9.03
CA GLY A 25 -10.11 -1.24 9.90
C GLY A 25 -9.83 0.12 9.30
N LEU A 26 -9.31 1.01 10.13
CA LEU A 26 -9.07 2.38 9.71
C LEU A 26 -7.83 2.47 8.84
N CYS A 27 -7.86 3.40 7.89
CA CYS A 27 -6.70 3.64 7.04
C CYS A 27 -5.48 4.05 7.88
N SER A 28 -5.69 4.83 8.95
CA SER A 28 -4.59 5.18 9.83
C SER A 28 -4.02 3.97 10.55
N ASP A 29 -4.84 3.01 10.91
CA ASP A 29 -4.33 1.79 11.53
C ASP A 29 -3.55 0.96 10.54
N ALA A 30 -3.99 0.91 9.29
CA ALA A 30 -3.23 0.21 8.26
C ALA A 30 -1.85 0.82 8.09
N TRP A 31 -1.76 2.15 8.16
CA TRP A 31 -0.48 2.84 8.11
C TRP A 31 0.40 2.44 9.29
N VAL A 32 -0.17 2.49 10.51
CA VAL A 32 0.61 2.19 11.71
C VAL A 32 1.14 0.76 11.66
N GLU A 33 0.29 -0.19 11.29
CA GLU A 33 0.73 -1.58 11.29
C GLU A 33 1.69 -1.88 10.15
N GLY A 34 1.45 -1.30 8.98
CA GLY A 34 2.38 -1.50 7.87
C GLY A 34 3.74 -0.90 8.14
N GLN A 35 3.75 0.33 8.68
CA GLN A 35 4.99 0.99 9.01
C GLN A 35 5.74 0.23 10.11
N ALA A 36 5.01 -0.26 11.12
CA ALA A 36 5.65 -0.98 12.20
C ALA A 36 6.33 -2.25 11.69
N LEU A 37 5.68 -2.97 10.80
CA LEU A 37 6.29 -4.17 10.23
C LEU A 37 7.53 -3.81 9.42
N ALA A 38 7.46 -2.75 8.62
CA ALA A 38 8.62 -2.34 7.85
C ALA A 38 9.79 -1.98 8.75
N HIS A 39 9.51 -1.30 9.86
CA HIS A 39 10.57 -0.96 10.81
C HIS A 39 11.14 -2.21 11.47
N GLU A 40 10.27 -3.16 11.79
CA GLU A 40 10.72 -4.40 12.40
C GLU A 40 11.62 -5.18 11.45
N LEU A 41 11.36 -5.07 10.15
CA LEU A 41 12.16 -5.75 9.14
C LEU A 41 13.42 -4.97 8.76
N GLY A 42 13.64 -3.80 9.37
CA GLY A 42 14.87 -3.05 9.18
C GLY A 42 14.81 -2.00 8.11
N HIS A 43 13.63 -1.62 7.64
CA HIS A 43 13.49 -0.70 6.52
C HIS A 43 13.10 0.73 6.92
N GLN A 44 13.26 1.09 8.20
CA GLN A 44 12.70 2.36 8.64
C GLN A 44 13.30 3.57 7.93
N ASP A 45 14.57 3.52 7.53
CA ASP A 45 15.21 4.67 6.89
C ASP A 45 15.02 4.70 5.38
N HIS A 46 14.36 3.69 4.84
CA HIS A 46 14.22 3.56 3.39
C HIS A 46 12.79 3.36 2.93
N LEU A 47 11.85 3.24 3.88
CA LEU A 47 10.47 3.00 3.52
C LEU A 47 9.88 4.23 2.84
N MET A 48 9.39 4.06 1.63
CA MET A 48 8.73 5.11 0.85
C MET A 48 9.66 6.28 0.54
N GLY A 49 10.97 6.04 0.59
CA GLY A 49 11.95 7.08 0.27
C GLY A 49 13.12 7.01 1.22
N MET A 50 14.19 7.72 0.89
CA MET A 50 15.35 7.79 1.76
C MET A 50 15.23 8.99 2.67
N VAL A 51 15.70 8.83 3.91
CA VAL A 51 15.73 9.92 4.86
C VAL A 51 16.54 11.07 4.28
N PRO A 52 16.07 12.31 4.38
CA PRO A 52 14.89 12.79 5.09
C PRO A 52 13.64 12.93 4.23
N ASP A 53 13.64 12.42 3.01
CA ASP A 53 12.59 12.71 2.06
C ASP A 53 11.55 11.59 1.93
N GLN A 54 11.30 10.87 2.99
CA GLN A 54 10.35 9.78 2.95
C GLN A 54 8.91 10.28 2.87
N SER A 55 8.14 9.64 2.01
CA SER A 55 6.70 9.87 1.99
C SER A 55 6.07 9.11 3.15
N LYS A 56 4.98 9.65 3.67
CA LYS A 56 4.39 9.09 4.88
C LYS A 56 3.03 8.50 4.61
N PHE A 57 2.97 7.66 3.60
CA PHE A 57 1.76 6.90 3.30
C PHE A 57 2.16 5.59 2.65
N LEU A 58 1.24 4.64 2.66
CA LEU A 58 1.46 3.35 2.00
C LEU A 58 0.42 3.07 0.93
N GLY A 59 -0.55 3.93 0.78
CA GLY A 59 -1.57 3.78 -0.26
C GLY A 59 -2.45 4.99 -0.34
N HIS A 60 -3.12 5.14 -1.46
CA HIS A 60 -4.05 6.26 -1.65
C HIS A 60 -5.22 5.78 -2.49
N SER A 61 -6.37 6.39 -2.27
CA SER A 61 -7.54 5.99 -3.04
C SER A 61 -7.38 6.46 -4.47
N VAL A 62 -8.02 5.74 -5.37
CA VAL A 62 -7.96 6.03 -6.80
C VAL A 62 -9.37 6.05 -7.33
N GLY A 63 -9.54 6.59 -8.52
CA GLY A 63 -10.84 6.63 -9.16
C GLY A 63 -11.43 7.99 -9.06
N LEU A 64 -12.74 8.04 -8.90
CA LEU A 64 -13.46 9.27 -8.95
C LEU A 64 -13.11 10.15 -7.82
N GLN A 65 -13.13 11.39 -8.08
CA GLN A 65 -12.79 12.32 -7.12
C GLN A 65 -13.73 12.44 -6.02
N LEU A 66 -13.27 12.42 -4.84
CA LEU A 66 -14.01 12.76 -3.67
C LEU A 66 -13.23 13.85 -3.00
N ASP A 67 -13.92 14.70 -2.27
CA ASP A 67 -13.24 15.77 -1.60
C ASP A 67 -12.22 15.27 -0.62
N GLU A 68 -12.46 14.11 -0.05
CA GLU A 68 -11.54 13.58 0.93
C GLU A 68 -11.29 12.13 0.67
N SER A 69 -10.42 11.88 -0.28
CA SER A 69 -10.07 10.52 -0.61
C SER A 69 -9.20 9.93 0.49
N PRO A 70 -9.52 8.76 1.00
CA PRO A 70 -8.72 8.18 2.06
C PRO A 70 -7.33 7.81 1.60
N VAL A 71 -6.39 7.90 2.52
CA VAL A 71 -4.99 7.58 2.30
C VAL A 71 -4.55 6.67 3.44
N VAL A 72 -3.71 5.70 3.17
CA VAL A 72 -3.15 4.87 4.22
C VAL A 72 -2.01 5.66 4.85
N ALA A 73 -2.36 6.48 5.82
CA ALA A 73 -1.45 7.43 6.45
C ALA A 73 -2.03 7.86 7.78
N ALA A 74 -1.20 8.49 8.60
CA ALA A 74 -1.65 9.04 9.87
C ALA A 74 -2.71 10.09 9.63
N GLY A 75 -3.71 10.13 10.48
CA GLY A 75 -4.77 11.13 10.40
C GLY A 75 -5.97 10.70 9.60
N PHE A 76 -5.88 9.63 8.85
CA PHE A 76 -7.03 9.14 8.09
C PHE A 76 -7.76 8.08 8.92
N ASP A 77 -8.48 8.53 9.92
CA ASP A 77 -9.08 7.67 10.95
C ASP A 77 -10.45 7.18 10.51
N ARG A 78 -10.48 6.53 9.36
CA ARG A 78 -11.71 5.96 8.83
C ARG A 78 -11.39 4.82 7.91
N PRO A 79 -12.33 3.91 7.72
CA PRO A 79 -12.08 2.77 6.83
C PRO A 79 -12.19 3.18 5.37
N LEU A 80 -11.67 2.34 4.51
CA LEU A 80 -11.95 2.46 3.08
C LEU A 80 -13.42 2.09 2.89
N PRO A 81 -14.23 2.94 2.26
CA PRO A 81 -15.64 2.61 2.12
C PRO A 81 -15.84 1.44 1.17
N ILE A 82 -16.95 0.73 1.35
CA ILE A 82 -17.31 -0.33 0.43
C ILE A 82 -17.52 0.30 -0.95
N GLY A 83 -16.92 -0.32 -1.96
CA GLY A 83 -16.89 0.24 -3.30
C GLY A 83 -15.70 1.12 -3.55
N GLY A 84 -14.94 1.47 -2.51
CA GLY A 84 -13.76 2.29 -2.70
C GLY A 84 -12.58 1.50 -3.22
N THR A 85 -11.70 2.17 -3.93
CA THR A 85 -10.49 1.56 -4.45
C THR A 85 -9.28 2.22 -3.84
N MET A 86 -8.23 1.44 -3.66
CA MET A 86 -7.02 1.91 -3.01
C MET A 86 -5.81 1.33 -3.73
N ALA A 87 -4.90 2.20 -4.16
CA ALA A 87 -3.61 1.75 -4.67
C ALA A 87 -2.70 1.60 -3.47
N ILE A 88 -2.19 0.40 -3.26
CA ILE A 88 -1.34 0.10 -2.12
C ILE A 88 0.06 -0.17 -2.67
N GLU A 89 1.03 0.65 -2.24
CA GLU A 89 2.30 0.69 -2.93
C GLU A 89 3.52 0.79 -2.02
N PRO A 90 3.70 -0.12 -1.08
CA PRO A 90 4.87 -0.06 -0.24
C PRO A 90 6.14 -0.31 -1.05
N LYS A 91 7.16 0.48 -0.77
CA LYS A 91 8.43 0.32 -1.45
C LYS A 91 9.55 0.79 -0.54
N VAL A 92 10.75 0.32 -0.84
CA VAL A 92 11.95 0.83 -0.18
C VAL A 92 12.84 1.45 -1.25
N VAL A 93 13.50 2.54 -0.88
CA VAL A 93 14.35 3.28 -1.79
C VAL A 93 15.75 3.34 -1.21
N HIS A 94 16.71 2.91 -1.99
CA HIS A 94 18.11 2.93 -1.62
C HIS A 94 18.88 3.70 -2.68
N ALA A 95 20.13 4.01 -2.39
CA ALA A 95 20.91 4.83 -3.31
C ALA A 95 21.02 4.19 -4.69
N ASP A 96 20.97 2.86 -4.76
CA ASP A 96 21.11 2.15 -6.02
C ASP A 96 19.79 1.73 -6.64
N GLY A 97 18.66 2.22 -6.12
CA GLY A 97 17.37 1.97 -6.74
C GLY A 97 16.26 1.72 -5.74
N SER A 98 15.10 1.41 -6.25
CA SER A 98 13.95 1.14 -5.40
C SER A 98 13.28 -0.15 -5.83
N ILE A 99 12.58 -0.77 -4.89
CA ILE A 99 11.80 -1.96 -5.18
C ILE A 99 10.61 -2.02 -4.26
N GLY A 100 9.50 -2.50 -4.77
CA GLY A 100 8.30 -2.61 -3.98
C GLY A 100 7.18 -3.25 -4.78
N SER A 101 5.99 -3.16 -4.23
CA SER A 101 4.80 -3.71 -4.82
C SER A 101 3.79 -2.58 -5.00
N GLU A 102 3.04 -2.63 -6.08
CA GLU A 102 2.00 -1.63 -6.29
C GLU A 102 0.82 -2.32 -6.93
N ASP A 103 -0.29 -2.37 -6.21
CA ASP A 103 -1.51 -3.00 -6.68
C ASP A 103 -2.69 -2.13 -6.33
N THR A 104 -3.74 -2.23 -7.14
CA THR A 104 -5.00 -1.56 -6.84
C THR A 104 -5.98 -2.59 -6.31
N TRP A 105 -6.64 -2.24 -5.24
CA TRP A 105 -7.58 -3.11 -4.54
C TRP A 105 -8.93 -2.41 -4.42
N ILE A 106 -9.99 -3.20 -4.44
CA ILE A 106 -11.33 -2.66 -4.19
C ILE A 106 -11.87 -3.33 -2.94
N ARG A 107 -12.59 -2.57 -2.13
CA ARG A 107 -13.27 -3.13 -0.97
C ARG A 107 -14.72 -3.40 -1.35
N ASP A 108 -15.17 -4.65 -1.21
CA ASP A 108 -16.58 -4.97 -1.40
C ASP A 108 -17.12 -5.57 -0.11
N GLU A 109 -18.29 -6.14 -0.18
CA GLU A 109 -18.95 -6.64 1.03
C GLU A 109 -18.21 -7.81 1.66
N ASP A 110 -17.39 -8.48 0.88
CA ASP A 110 -16.68 -9.64 1.38
C ASP A 110 -15.23 -9.32 1.77
N GLY A 111 -14.80 -8.09 1.58
CA GLY A 111 -13.45 -7.67 1.95
C GLY A 111 -12.71 -7.07 0.78
N MET A 112 -11.38 -7.14 0.85
CA MET A 112 -10.52 -6.56 -0.18
C MET A 112 -10.21 -7.57 -1.25
N ARG A 113 -10.19 -7.13 -2.50
CA ARG A 113 -9.74 -7.99 -3.59
C ARG A 113 -9.02 -7.16 -4.64
N PRO A 114 -8.04 -7.76 -5.32
CA PRO A 114 -7.28 -7.00 -6.32
C PRO A 114 -8.12 -6.72 -7.55
N VAL A 115 -7.91 -5.54 -8.10
CA VAL A 115 -8.67 -5.12 -9.28
C VAL A 115 -7.93 -5.45 -10.54
N THR A 116 -6.66 -5.66 -10.46
CA THR A 116 -5.82 -5.59 -11.56
C THR A 116 -5.86 -6.67 -12.50
N ALA A 117 -6.00 -7.70 -12.35
CA ALA A 117 -5.66 -8.75 -13.20
C ALA A 117 -6.60 -9.01 -14.23
N ASP A 118 -6.50 -10.03 -14.91
CA ASP A 118 -7.48 -10.66 -15.71
C ASP A 118 -7.97 -9.84 -16.83
N GLY A 119 -7.14 -8.98 -17.35
CA GLY A 119 -7.52 -8.24 -18.53
C GLY A 119 -8.42 -7.08 -18.28
N ALA A 120 -8.70 -6.77 -17.04
CA ALA A 120 -9.49 -5.59 -16.75
C ALA A 120 -8.78 -4.35 -17.26
N TRP A 121 -7.47 -4.41 -17.33
CA TRP A 121 -6.68 -3.30 -17.82
C TRP A 121 -5.71 -3.82 -18.85
N PRO A 122 -6.18 -4.07 -20.07
CA PRO A 122 -5.33 -4.72 -21.08
C PRO A 122 -4.03 -3.97 -21.33
N TRP A 123 -4.04 -2.66 -21.26
CA TRP A 123 -2.82 -1.92 -21.54
C TRP A 123 -1.73 -2.16 -20.52
N LEU A 124 -2.06 -2.67 -19.35
CA LEU A 124 -1.03 -2.95 -18.36
C LEU A 124 -0.21 -4.18 -18.71
N THR A 125 -0.74 -5.05 -19.51
CA THR A 125 -0.04 -6.28 -19.83
C THR A 125 1.05 -6.07 -20.85
N GLU A 126 1.16 -4.86 -21.38
CA GLU A 126 2.17 -4.59 -22.37
C GLU A 126 3.41 -4.01 -21.79
N TRP A 127 3.45 -3.86 -20.50
CA TRP A 127 4.63 -3.33 -19.86
C TRP A 127 5.64 -4.43 -19.65
#